data_451485999c5ffb715f0dec89427d0e30
#
_entry.id   451485999c5ffb715f0dec89427d0e30
#
_cell.length_a   1.000
_cell.length_b   1.000
_cell.length_c   1.000
_cell.angle_alpha   90.00
_cell.angle_beta   90.00
_cell.angle_gamma   90.00
#
_symmetry.space_group_name_H-M   'P 1'
#
loop_
_entity.id
_entity.type
_entity.pdbx_description
1 polymer ?
#
loop_
_entity_poly.entity_id
_entity_poly.type
_entity_poly.pdbx_seq_one_letter_code
_entity_poly.pdbx_strand_id
1 'polypeptide(L)'
;MDIFSKLLNEVKIPKFVKINYTIKQSKIEDPAYEVKRVINERNIFNEIKKGDSVCIACGSREISNLAIIVKSIVGEVKKQGGIPFIIPAMGSHGGAEAKGQEEILLGYGLNEEYVGAPIKSSMETVDVGYTKTNYLVQIDKYASQADWIIPVGRIKPHTAFHGKIESGLMKMLVIGMGKQYGASICHSMGFDNMSQNIQDFAEVIIKKYPNIRAIGIIENAFHQTYKIVAVPADCIANEEPQYLEEARSLMIKIPFEKVDIIFIDEIGKDISGAGADTNVIGRSPLMGRWKPNADTIAVFDLTEASHGNVTGIGNADVTTKRLYDKFNMENTYPNCITNHFPKAVNMPPVMPNDKLAMKFAIDLTYKANKEIGPRIVWIKNTLKMNEFWITENLIDEANSIEGLKVVSEARDILFYVDGNVIK
;
A
#
# COMPACT_ATOMS: atom_id res chain seq x y z
N MET A 1 -32.99 24.89 -11.81
CA MET A 1 -31.61 24.81 -11.32
C MET A 1 -31.73 24.35 -9.87
N ASP A 2 -31.05 23.25 -9.50
CA ASP A 2 -31.04 22.75 -8.12
C ASP A 2 -30.29 23.72 -7.18
N ILE A 3 -30.40 23.49 -5.87
CA ILE A 3 -29.80 24.39 -4.85
C ILE A 3 -28.28 24.47 -4.99
N PHE A 4 -27.60 23.34 -5.28
CA PHE A 4 -26.14 23.29 -5.40
C PHE A 4 -25.67 24.11 -6.61
N SER A 5 -26.34 23.96 -7.76
CA SER A 5 -26.05 24.72 -8.97
C SER A 5 -26.23 26.25 -8.76
N LYS A 6 -27.19 26.66 -7.91
CA LYS A 6 -27.38 28.06 -7.58
C LYS A 6 -26.25 28.60 -6.70
N LEU A 7 -25.88 27.87 -5.64
CA LEU A 7 -24.84 28.28 -4.70
C LEU A 7 -23.44 28.34 -5.35
N LEU A 8 -23.17 27.44 -6.29
CA LEU A 8 -21.85 27.32 -6.96
C LEU A 8 -21.83 27.95 -8.36
N ASN A 9 -22.83 28.79 -8.70
CA ASN A 9 -22.94 29.37 -10.05
C ASN A 9 -21.70 30.17 -10.48
N GLU A 10 -21.20 31.02 -9.58
CA GLU A 10 -20.08 31.92 -9.86
C GLU A 10 -18.72 31.24 -9.84
N VAL A 11 -18.64 29.98 -9.34
CA VAL A 11 -17.39 29.24 -9.29
C VAL A 11 -17.01 28.74 -10.69
N LYS A 12 -15.84 29.18 -11.18
CA LYS A 12 -15.31 28.80 -12.49
C LYS A 12 -14.34 27.64 -12.33
N ILE A 13 -14.47 26.63 -13.19
CA ILE A 13 -13.49 25.55 -13.30
C ILE A 13 -12.39 26.04 -14.26
N PRO A 14 -11.11 26.03 -13.86
CA PRO A 14 -10.02 26.48 -14.71
C PRO A 14 -9.77 25.50 -15.86
N LYS A 15 -8.98 25.94 -16.84
CA LYS A 15 -8.49 25.07 -17.90
C LYS A 15 -7.39 24.15 -17.41
N PHE A 16 -7.29 22.99 -18.05
CA PHE A 16 -6.30 21.97 -17.73
C PHE A 16 -5.42 21.63 -18.92
N VAL A 17 -4.16 21.29 -18.64
CA VAL A 17 -3.23 20.68 -19.58
C VAL A 17 -2.87 19.27 -19.14
N LYS A 18 -2.63 18.38 -20.10
CA LYS A 18 -2.21 17.01 -19.82
C LYS A 18 -0.69 16.94 -19.66
N ILE A 19 -0.26 16.21 -18.64
CA ILE A 19 1.14 15.92 -18.34
C ILE A 19 1.43 14.45 -18.58
N ASN A 20 2.54 14.19 -19.24
CA ASN A 20 3.23 12.91 -19.19
C ASN A 20 4.33 12.98 -18.13
N TYR A 21 4.36 12.01 -17.21
CA TYR A 21 5.36 11.91 -16.17
C TYR A 21 6.18 10.63 -16.36
N THR A 22 7.43 10.81 -16.75
CA THR A 22 8.38 9.71 -17.00
C THR A 22 9.46 9.72 -15.92
N ILE A 23 9.51 8.67 -15.11
CA ILE A 23 10.56 8.46 -14.12
C ILE A 23 11.46 7.35 -14.63
N LYS A 24 12.75 7.63 -14.76
CA LYS A 24 13.75 6.62 -15.12
C LYS A 24 14.12 5.83 -13.90
N GLN A 25 13.66 4.60 -13.81
CA GLN A 25 14.01 3.67 -12.73
C GLN A 25 14.33 2.30 -13.32
N SER A 26 15.35 1.66 -12.76
CA SER A 26 15.71 0.30 -13.14
C SER A 26 14.73 -0.72 -12.58
N LYS A 27 14.74 -1.91 -13.17
CA LYS A 27 14.04 -3.10 -12.68
C LYS A 27 14.95 -4.31 -12.81
N ILE A 28 14.66 -5.34 -12.04
CA ILE A 28 15.32 -6.65 -12.19
C ILE A 28 14.69 -7.35 -13.39
N GLU A 29 15.53 -7.73 -14.36
CA GLU A 29 15.07 -8.45 -15.56
C GLU A 29 14.87 -9.94 -15.29
N ASP A 30 15.70 -10.55 -14.44
CA ASP A 30 15.60 -11.95 -14.02
C ASP A 30 15.49 -12.08 -12.50
N PRO A 31 14.26 -12.04 -11.93
CA PRO A 31 14.04 -12.20 -10.50
C PRO A 31 14.49 -13.58 -9.96
N ALA A 32 14.43 -14.63 -10.80
CA ALA A 32 14.85 -15.96 -10.38
C ALA A 32 16.37 -16.05 -10.17
N TYR A 33 17.13 -15.45 -11.06
CA TYR A 33 18.58 -15.33 -10.90
C TYR A 33 18.94 -14.48 -9.68
N GLU A 34 18.27 -13.35 -9.50
CA GLU A 34 18.55 -12.41 -8.42
C GLU A 34 18.29 -13.03 -7.03
N VAL A 35 17.21 -13.80 -6.87
CA VAL A 35 16.95 -14.56 -5.63
C VAL A 35 18.12 -15.49 -5.30
N LYS A 36 18.58 -16.28 -6.29
CA LYS A 36 19.70 -17.19 -6.09
C LYS A 36 20.98 -16.44 -5.75
N ARG A 37 21.24 -15.31 -6.43
CA ARG A 37 22.40 -14.46 -6.18
C ARG A 37 22.44 -13.96 -4.74
N VAL A 38 21.36 -13.33 -4.26
CA VAL A 38 21.33 -12.74 -2.91
C VAL A 38 21.37 -13.81 -1.80
N ILE A 39 20.74 -14.97 -2.00
CA ILE A 39 20.82 -16.11 -1.07
C ILE A 39 22.26 -16.60 -0.93
N ASN A 40 22.95 -16.79 -2.06
CA ASN A 40 24.31 -17.32 -2.08
C ASN A 40 25.32 -16.31 -1.57
N GLU A 41 25.23 -15.03 -1.96
CA GLU A 41 26.14 -13.97 -1.46
C GLU A 41 26.07 -13.79 0.05
N ARG A 42 24.88 -13.91 0.62
CA ARG A 42 24.65 -13.78 2.07
C ARG A 42 24.79 -15.12 2.81
N ASN A 43 24.95 -16.23 2.10
CA ASN A 43 25.05 -17.59 2.64
C ASN A 43 23.91 -17.99 3.59
N ILE A 44 22.72 -17.41 3.42
CA ILE A 44 21.64 -17.49 4.42
C ILE A 44 20.99 -18.87 4.51
N PHE A 45 21.17 -19.77 3.52
CA PHE A 45 20.61 -21.12 3.52
C PHE A 45 21.67 -22.23 3.76
N ASN A 46 22.93 -21.87 3.97
CA ASN A 46 24.02 -22.85 4.11
C ASN A 46 23.86 -23.77 5.35
N GLU A 47 23.14 -23.31 6.37
CA GLU A 47 22.91 -24.06 7.60
C GLU A 47 21.68 -24.98 7.52
N ILE A 48 20.84 -24.90 6.46
CA ILE A 48 19.71 -25.79 6.24
C ILE A 48 20.25 -27.19 5.97
N LYS A 49 19.77 -28.19 6.74
CA LYS A 49 20.18 -29.58 6.62
C LYS A 49 19.15 -30.39 5.87
N LYS A 50 19.58 -31.55 5.38
CA LYS A 50 18.68 -32.53 4.76
C LYS A 50 17.59 -32.96 5.74
N GLY A 51 16.35 -32.76 5.35
CA GLY A 51 15.16 -33.10 6.14
C GLY A 51 14.60 -31.96 7.00
N ASP A 52 15.32 -30.83 7.14
CA ASP A 52 14.79 -29.67 7.87
C ASP A 52 13.50 -29.18 7.21
N SER A 53 12.51 -28.89 8.02
CA SER A 53 11.25 -28.28 7.60
C SER A 53 11.44 -26.75 7.44
N VAL A 54 11.04 -26.21 6.28
CA VAL A 54 11.26 -24.80 5.94
C VAL A 54 9.95 -24.11 5.61
N CYS A 55 9.52 -23.22 6.48
CA CYS A 55 8.30 -22.44 6.34
C CYS A 55 8.57 -21.16 5.52
N ILE A 56 7.93 -21.01 4.37
CA ILE A 56 7.98 -19.78 3.55
C ILE A 56 6.68 -19.00 3.79
N ALA A 57 6.80 -17.83 4.43
CA ALA A 57 5.65 -17.03 4.85
C ALA A 57 5.40 -15.89 3.85
N CYS A 58 4.26 -15.93 3.14
CA CYS A 58 3.91 -15.01 2.06
C CYS A 58 2.76 -14.06 2.45
N GLY A 59 2.89 -12.77 2.09
CA GLY A 59 1.90 -11.74 2.41
C GLY A 59 0.71 -11.68 1.46
N SER A 60 -0.26 -10.83 1.79
CA SER A 60 -1.55 -10.65 1.09
C SER A 60 -1.56 -9.54 0.04
N ARG A 61 -0.45 -8.89 -0.20
CA ARG A 61 -0.36 -7.84 -1.23
C ARG A 61 0.30 -8.41 -2.45
N GLU A 62 -0.27 -8.12 -3.60
CA GLU A 62 0.37 -8.44 -4.86
C GLU A 62 1.77 -7.82 -4.89
N ILE A 63 2.76 -8.67 -5.16
CA ILE A 63 4.16 -8.29 -5.33
C ILE A 63 4.56 -8.75 -6.72
N SER A 64 5.17 -7.86 -7.48
CA SER A 64 5.65 -8.20 -8.82
C SER A 64 6.58 -9.42 -8.76
N ASN A 65 6.32 -10.38 -9.65
CA ASN A 65 7.09 -11.63 -9.75
C ASN A 65 7.06 -12.54 -8.51
N LEU A 66 6.08 -12.39 -7.59
CA LEU A 66 6.05 -13.16 -6.34
C LEU A 66 6.16 -14.66 -6.56
N ALA A 67 5.40 -15.20 -7.51
CA ALA A 67 5.41 -16.66 -7.80
C ALA A 67 6.78 -17.14 -8.28
N ILE A 68 7.47 -16.37 -9.13
CA ILE A 68 8.82 -16.68 -9.62
C ILE A 68 9.82 -16.61 -8.45
N ILE A 69 9.72 -15.60 -7.60
CA ILE A 69 10.58 -15.39 -6.43
C ILE A 69 10.41 -16.57 -5.46
N VAL A 70 9.18 -16.91 -5.09
CA VAL A 70 8.89 -18.02 -4.16
C VAL A 70 9.33 -19.36 -4.75
N LYS A 71 9.07 -19.63 -6.04
CA LYS A 71 9.57 -20.81 -6.72
C LYS A 71 11.09 -20.93 -6.64
N SER A 72 11.79 -19.81 -6.80
CA SER A 72 13.27 -19.80 -6.72
C SER A 72 13.76 -20.06 -5.29
N ILE A 73 13.10 -19.50 -4.27
CA ILE A 73 13.38 -19.80 -2.85
C ILE A 73 13.17 -21.29 -2.56
N VAL A 74 12.03 -21.85 -2.99
CA VAL A 74 11.72 -23.28 -2.86
C VAL A 74 12.83 -24.14 -3.51
N GLY A 75 13.29 -23.73 -4.70
CA GLY A 75 14.37 -24.44 -5.40
C GLY A 75 15.69 -24.44 -4.62
N GLU A 76 16.09 -23.29 -4.05
CA GLU A 76 17.33 -23.19 -3.25
C GLU A 76 17.21 -23.94 -1.92
N VAL A 77 16.04 -23.95 -1.26
CA VAL A 77 15.79 -24.76 -0.06
C VAL A 77 15.93 -26.25 -0.37
N LYS A 78 15.28 -26.74 -1.44
CA LYS A 78 15.38 -28.15 -1.86
C LYS A 78 16.79 -28.57 -2.24
N LYS A 79 17.58 -27.68 -2.82
CA LYS A 79 18.98 -27.91 -3.17
C LYS A 79 19.85 -28.15 -1.92
N GLN A 80 19.52 -27.53 -0.79
CA GLN A 80 20.14 -27.81 0.50
C GLN A 80 19.60 -29.11 1.15
N GLY A 81 18.53 -29.69 0.59
CA GLY A 81 17.86 -30.90 1.12
C GLY A 81 16.74 -30.59 2.11
N GLY A 82 16.37 -29.32 2.31
CA GLY A 82 15.23 -28.91 3.13
C GLY A 82 13.89 -29.27 2.50
N ILE A 83 12.85 -29.35 3.34
CA ILE A 83 11.47 -29.67 2.97
C ILE A 83 10.63 -28.41 3.09
N PRO A 84 10.44 -27.63 1.99
CA PRO A 84 9.70 -26.38 2.04
C PRO A 84 8.19 -26.59 2.05
N PHE A 85 7.50 -25.69 2.75
CA PHE A 85 6.06 -25.47 2.64
C PHE A 85 5.75 -23.97 2.75
N ILE A 86 4.60 -23.54 2.21
CA ILE A 86 4.19 -22.15 2.18
C ILE A 86 3.08 -21.93 3.20
N ILE A 87 3.11 -20.80 3.89
CA ILE A 87 2.00 -20.34 4.72
C ILE A 87 1.55 -18.95 4.28
N PRO A 88 0.25 -18.61 4.40
CA PRO A 88 -0.21 -17.24 4.31
C PRO A 88 0.17 -16.48 5.59
N ALA A 89 0.86 -15.35 5.43
CA ALA A 89 1.24 -14.44 6.50
C ALA A 89 0.56 -13.09 6.28
N MET A 90 -0.73 -12.99 6.59
CA MET A 90 -1.65 -11.96 6.11
C MET A 90 -2.44 -11.26 7.21
N GLY A 91 -2.19 -11.57 8.47
CA GLY A 91 -2.98 -11.02 9.58
C GLY A 91 -4.46 -11.40 9.45
N SER A 92 -5.34 -10.40 9.38
CA SER A 92 -6.80 -10.56 9.26
C SER A 92 -7.32 -10.56 7.81
N HIS A 93 -6.47 -10.52 6.79
CA HIS A 93 -6.93 -10.55 5.40
C HIS A 93 -7.58 -11.89 5.04
N GLY A 94 -8.24 -11.94 3.87
CA GLY A 94 -8.97 -13.14 3.45
C GLY A 94 -10.15 -13.50 4.36
N GLY A 95 -10.83 -12.48 4.90
CA GLY A 95 -11.95 -12.66 5.84
C GLY A 95 -11.54 -13.20 7.22
N ALA A 96 -10.24 -13.20 7.56
CA ALA A 96 -9.67 -13.88 8.72
C ALA A 96 -9.98 -15.39 8.75
N GLU A 97 -10.05 -16.01 7.57
CA GLU A 97 -10.31 -17.43 7.36
C GLU A 97 -9.15 -18.11 6.63
N ALA A 98 -8.82 -19.34 7.04
CA ALA A 98 -7.71 -20.10 6.47
C ALA A 98 -7.89 -20.29 4.95
N LYS A 99 -9.11 -20.66 4.52
CA LYS A 99 -9.44 -20.85 3.10
C LYS A 99 -9.32 -19.56 2.31
N GLY A 100 -9.84 -18.42 2.83
CA GLY A 100 -9.74 -17.13 2.15
C GLY A 100 -8.29 -16.65 2.01
N GLN A 101 -7.42 -16.95 2.97
CA GLN A 101 -5.99 -16.65 2.88
C GLN A 101 -5.27 -17.55 1.85
N GLU A 102 -5.63 -18.81 1.76
CA GLU A 102 -5.12 -19.75 0.73
C GLU A 102 -5.54 -19.31 -0.67
N GLU A 103 -6.81 -18.96 -0.88
CA GLU A 103 -7.34 -18.48 -2.16
C GLU A 103 -6.58 -17.24 -2.65
N ILE A 104 -6.19 -16.33 -1.76
CA ILE A 104 -5.35 -15.16 -2.10
C ILE A 104 -3.99 -15.62 -2.63
N LEU A 105 -3.31 -16.58 -1.99
CA LEU A 105 -2.02 -17.09 -2.47
C LEU A 105 -2.16 -17.79 -3.84
N LEU A 106 -3.20 -18.57 -4.00
CA LEU A 106 -3.50 -19.22 -5.29
C LEU A 106 -3.75 -18.18 -6.39
N GLY A 107 -4.46 -17.10 -6.07
CA GLY A 107 -4.67 -15.97 -6.98
C GLY A 107 -3.38 -15.27 -7.41
N TYR A 108 -2.33 -15.32 -6.60
CA TYR A 108 -0.98 -14.82 -6.95
C TYR A 108 -0.11 -15.86 -7.69
N GLY A 109 -0.68 -17.00 -8.06
CA GLY A 109 0.03 -18.07 -8.76
C GLY A 109 0.88 -18.96 -7.86
N LEU A 110 0.72 -18.91 -6.54
CA LEU A 110 1.44 -19.74 -5.58
C LEU A 110 0.74 -21.09 -5.41
N ASN A 111 0.54 -21.83 -6.50
CA ASN A 111 0.04 -23.22 -6.43
C ASN A 111 1.19 -24.23 -6.33
N GLU A 112 0.93 -25.37 -5.70
CA GLU A 112 1.94 -26.38 -5.44
C GLU A 112 2.60 -26.93 -6.71
N GLU A 113 1.83 -27.09 -7.79
CA GLU A 113 2.33 -27.57 -9.08
C GLU A 113 3.41 -26.63 -9.66
N TYR A 114 3.17 -25.32 -9.58
CA TYR A 114 4.09 -24.31 -10.11
C TYR A 114 5.29 -24.06 -9.20
N VAL A 115 5.05 -23.82 -7.89
CA VAL A 115 6.13 -23.43 -6.95
C VAL A 115 6.88 -24.63 -6.38
N GLY A 116 6.27 -25.82 -6.40
CA GLY A 116 6.87 -27.06 -5.94
C GLY A 116 6.87 -27.27 -4.42
N ALA A 117 5.97 -26.58 -3.69
CA ALA A 117 5.80 -26.73 -2.24
C ALA A 117 4.32 -26.61 -1.87
N PRO A 118 3.80 -27.39 -0.91
CA PRO A 118 2.40 -27.34 -0.49
C PRO A 118 2.12 -26.07 0.30
N ILE A 119 0.88 -25.57 0.21
CA ILE A 119 0.36 -24.51 1.07
C ILE A 119 -0.25 -25.15 2.33
N LYS A 120 0.16 -24.68 3.50
CA LYS A 120 -0.45 -24.99 4.80
C LYS A 120 -1.10 -23.76 5.34
N SER A 121 -2.43 -23.67 5.29
CA SER A 121 -3.19 -22.52 5.77
C SER A 121 -3.90 -22.84 7.08
N SER A 122 -3.75 -21.96 8.09
CA SER A 122 -4.44 -22.01 9.38
C SER A 122 -4.57 -20.60 9.94
N MET A 123 -5.58 -20.40 10.79
CA MET A 123 -5.69 -19.19 11.61
C MET A 123 -5.20 -19.42 13.05
N GLU A 124 -4.78 -20.64 13.37
CA GLU A 124 -4.26 -20.97 14.70
C GLU A 124 -2.88 -20.34 14.92
N THR A 125 -2.69 -19.82 16.12
CA THR A 125 -1.43 -19.23 16.57
C THR A 125 -0.95 -19.88 17.85
N VAL A 126 0.31 -19.70 18.18
CA VAL A 126 0.92 -20.12 19.45
C VAL A 126 1.57 -18.93 20.16
N ASP A 127 1.63 -19.02 21.49
CA ASP A 127 2.30 -18.04 22.33
C ASP A 127 3.81 -18.12 22.15
N VAL A 128 4.44 -16.99 21.84
CA VAL A 128 5.91 -16.89 21.71
C VAL A 128 6.53 -16.38 23.01
N GLY A 129 5.87 -15.44 23.67
CA GLY A 129 6.30 -14.77 24.87
C GLY A 129 5.62 -13.41 25.01
N TYR A 130 6.23 -12.53 25.79
CA TYR A 130 5.69 -11.20 26.06
C TYR A 130 6.70 -10.11 25.68
N THR A 131 6.19 -8.98 25.19
CA THR A 131 7.00 -7.76 25.02
C THR A 131 7.43 -7.20 26.37
N LYS A 132 8.38 -6.23 26.36
CA LYS A 132 8.80 -5.51 27.57
C LYS A 132 7.64 -4.77 28.27
N THR A 133 6.59 -4.44 27.52
CA THR A 133 5.36 -3.80 28.00
C THR A 133 4.24 -4.79 28.31
N ASN A 134 4.58 -6.08 28.43
CA ASN A 134 3.69 -7.19 28.83
C ASN A 134 2.53 -7.48 27.85
N TYR A 135 2.74 -7.25 26.53
CA TYR A 135 1.81 -7.70 25.50
C TYR A 135 2.20 -9.07 24.97
N LEU A 136 1.20 -9.96 24.85
CA LEU A 136 1.40 -11.30 24.32
C LEU A 136 1.78 -11.27 22.84
N VAL A 137 2.81 -12.01 22.48
CA VAL A 137 3.29 -12.16 21.11
C VAL A 137 2.86 -13.52 20.56
N GLN A 138 2.26 -13.51 19.36
CA GLN A 138 1.72 -14.70 18.70
C GLN A 138 2.42 -14.95 17.37
N ILE A 139 2.54 -16.22 16.99
CA ILE A 139 3.02 -16.62 15.66
C ILE A 139 2.18 -17.78 15.10
N ASP A 140 2.09 -17.88 13.79
CA ASP A 140 1.43 -18.98 13.08
C ASP A 140 1.88 -20.35 13.59
N LYS A 141 0.93 -21.27 13.80
CA LYS A 141 1.16 -22.62 14.31
C LYS A 141 2.15 -23.42 13.48
N TYR A 142 2.04 -23.37 12.15
CA TYR A 142 2.95 -24.13 11.28
C TYR A 142 4.34 -23.50 11.23
N ALA A 143 4.43 -22.16 11.25
CA ALA A 143 5.72 -21.48 11.34
C ALA A 143 6.44 -21.83 12.64
N SER A 144 5.72 -21.92 13.77
CA SER A 144 6.31 -22.23 15.08
C SER A 144 6.93 -23.63 15.16
N GLN A 145 6.50 -24.55 14.29
CA GLN A 145 6.94 -25.95 14.26
C GLN A 145 8.04 -26.20 13.21
N ALA A 146 8.36 -25.18 12.40
CA ALA A 146 9.37 -25.31 11.36
C ALA A 146 10.79 -25.12 11.93
N ASP A 147 11.76 -25.84 11.36
CA ASP A 147 13.18 -25.65 11.71
C ASP A 147 13.69 -24.31 11.19
N TRP A 148 13.14 -23.82 10.07
CA TRP A 148 13.51 -22.55 9.45
C TRP A 148 12.25 -21.76 9.03
N ILE A 149 12.32 -20.43 9.16
CA ILE A 149 11.24 -19.54 8.76
C ILE A 149 11.79 -18.52 7.77
N ILE A 150 11.15 -18.42 6.59
CA ILE A 150 11.52 -17.48 5.52
C ILE A 150 10.34 -16.54 5.27
N PRO A 151 10.26 -15.40 5.97
CA PRO A 151 9.29 -14.37 5.61
C PRO A 151 9.68 -13.74 4.28
N VAL A 152 8.72 -13.69 3.35
CA VAL A 152 8.85 -13.05 2.03
C VAL A 152 7.89 -11.87 1.98
N GLY A 153 8.42 -10.66 1.90
CA GLY A 153 7.58 -9.46 1.98
C GLY A 153 8.12 -8.26 1.25
N ARG A 154 7.21 -7.38 0.85
CA ARG A 154 7.56 -6.10 0.24
C ARG A 154 7.91 -5.07 1.31
N ILE A 155 9.08 -4.44 1.16
CA ILE A 155 9.50 -3.30 1.98
C ILE A 155 9.03 -2.02 1.27
N LYS A 156 8.18 -1.25 1.96
CA LYS A 156 7.66 0.03 1.44
C LYS A 156 7.13 0.92 2.56
N PRO A 157 7.01 2.25 2.33
CA PRO A 157 6.32 3.13 3.26
C PRO A 157 4.87 2.70 3.53
N HIS A 158 4.44 2.84 4.79
CA HIS A 158 3.08 2.51 5.21
C HIS A 158 2.15 3.72 5.01
N THR A 159 0.87 3.45 4.79
CA THR A 159 -0.15 4.49 4.54
C THR A 159 -0.79 5.06 5.80
N ALA A 160 -0.51 4.50 6.98
CA ALA A 160 -1.18 4.90 8.22
C ALA A 160 -0.22 5.29 9.35
N PHE A 161 1.07 5.01 9.23
CA PHE A 161 2.09 5.44 10.19
C PHE A 161 3.46 5.51 9.53
N HIS A 162 4.35 6.35 10.10
CA HIS A 162 5.74 6.46 9.68
C HIS A 162 6.69 6.15 10.83
N GLY A 163 7.89 5.68 10.50
CA GLY A 163 8.95 5.41 11.46
C GLY A 163 10.12 4.65 10.85
N LYS A 164 10.99 4.13 11.70
CA LYS A 164 12.14 3.32 11.25
C LYS A 164 11.72 2.01 10.59
N ILE A 165 10.64 1.42 11.07
CA ILE A 165 10.03 0.20 10.56
C ILE A 165 8.59 0.52 10.18
N GLU A 166 8.19 0.12 8.97
CA GLU A 166 6.83 0.31 8.46
C GLU A 166 6.30 -0.98 7.82
N SER A 167 6.00 -0.99 6.51
CA SER A 167 5.69 -2.24 5.80
C SER A 167 6.98 -2.91 5.39
N GLY A 168 7.22 -4.12 5.88
CA GLY A 168 8.46 -4.84 5.61
C GLY A 168 8.54 -6.16 6.34
N LEU A 169 9.76 -6.61 6.58
CA LEU A 169 10.07 -7.93 7.14
C LEU A 169 9.61 -8.07 8.59
N MET A 170 9.88 -7.06 9.44
CA MET A 170 9.40 -7.08 10.81
C MET A 170 7.87 -7.10 10.89
N LYS A 171 7.19 -6.33 10.05
CA LYS A 171 5.72 -6.36 10.00
C LYS A 171 5.19 -7.73 9.54
N MET A 172 5.90 -8.40 8.63
CA MET A 172 5.57 -9.78 8.24
C MET A 172 5.66 -10.74 9.42
N LEU A 173 6.68 -10.62 10.26
CA LEU A 173 6.83 -11.43 11.46
C LEU A 173 5.67 -11.20 12.46
N VAL A 174 5.34 -9.94 12.74
CA VAL A 174 4.40 -9.55 13.82
C VAL A 174 2.96 -9.63 13.37
N ILE A 175 2.61 -8.88 12.30
CA ILE A 175 1.22 -8.76 11.84
C ILE A 175 0.86 -9.91 10.89
N GLY A 176 1.75 -10.22 9.94
CA GLY A 176 1.52 -11.26 8.95
C GLY A 176 1.35 -12.64 9.58
N MET A 177 2.40 -13.12 10.25
CA MET A 177 2.42 -14.42 10.90
C MET A 177 1.68 -14.45 12.25
N GLY A 178 1.43 -13.29 12.87
CA GLY A 178 0.56 -13.20 14.05
C GLY A 178 -0.91 -13.50 13.77
N LYS A 179 -1.28 -13.68 12.50
CA LYS A 179 -2.66 -13.91 12.06
C LYS A 179 -3.60 -12.80 12.58
N GLN A 180 -4.91 -13.03 12.56
CA GLN A 180 -5.88 -12.06 13.05
C GLN A 180 -5.68 -11.77 14.56
N TYR A 181 -5.44 -12.82 15.37
CA TYR A 181 -5.31 -12.68 16.82
C TYR A 181 -4.09 -11.87 17.22
N GLY A 182 -2.88 -12.26 16.80
CA GLY A 182 -1.65 -11.53 17.10
C GLY A 182 -1.63 -10.12 16.52
N ALA A 183 -2.16 -9.94 15.29
CA ALA A 183 -2.31 -8.62 14.70
C ALA A 183 -3.21 -7.70 15.53
N SER A 184 -4.34 -8.20 16.05
CA SER A 184 -5.25 -7.41 16.88
C SER A 184 -4.62 -6.96 18.19
N ILE A 185 -3.78 -7.81 18.81
CA ILE A 185 -3.03 -7.44 20.02
C ILE A 185 -2.08 -6.28 19.72
N CYS A 186 -1.30 -6.36 18.65
CA CYS A 186 -0.38 -5.29 18.28
C CYS A 186 -1.13 -3.99 17.90
N HIS A 187 -2.23 -4.07 17.16
CA HIS A 187 -3.05 -2.92 16.79
C HIS A 187 -3.77 -2.27 17.97
N SER A 188 -4.12 -3.02 19.01
CA SER A 188 -4.78 -2.48 20.22
C SER A 188 -3.94 -1.43 20.94
N MET A 189 -2.63 -1.39 20.69
CA MET A 189 -1.73 -0.36 21.23
C MET A 189 -1.81 0.98 20.46
N GLY A 190 -2.65 1.07 19.43
CA GLY A 190 -2.83 2.27 18.60
C GLY A 190 -1.72 2.47 17.56
N PHE A 191 -1.95 3.45 16.70
CA PHE A 191 -1.04 3.73 15.57
C PHE A 191 0.10 4.70 15.92
N ASP A 192 0.00 5.48 17.00
CA ASP A 192 0.96 6.54 17.34
C ASP A 192 2.39 6.00 17.51
N ASN A 193 2.52 4.78 18.06
CA ASN A 193 3.80 4.11 18.28
C ASN A 193 3.94 2.81 17.46
N MET A 194 3.18 2.64 16.38
CA MET A 194 3.10 1.37 15.65
C MET A 194 4.47 0.88 15.17
N SER A 195 5.34 1.77 14.69
CA SER A 195 6.70 1.42 14.27
C SER A 195 7.52 0.81 15.42
N GLN A 196 7.42 1.35 16.63
CA GLN A 196 8.10 0.83 17.82
C GLN A 196 7.42 -0.47 18.30
N ASN A 197 6.09 -0.52 18.31
CA ASN A 197 5.35 -1.72 18.70
C ASN A 197 5.75 -2.92 17.84
N ILE A 198 5.83 -2.74 16.51
CA ILE A 198 6.29 -3.81 15.60
C ILE A 198 7.71 -4.27 15.96
N GLN A 199 8.62 -3.34 16.27
CA GLN A 199 9.99 -3.70 16.68
C GLN A 199 9.99 -4.52 17.97
N ASP A 200 9.26 -4.09 19.00
CA ASP A 200 9.20 -4.77 20.30
C ASP A 200 8.65 -6.20 20.18
N PHE A 201 7.62 -6.39 19.35
CA PHE A 201 7.06 -7.72 19.08
C PHE A 201 8.02 -8.59 18.25
N ALA A 202 8.64 -8.01 17.21
CA ALA A 202 9.59 -8.72 16.37
C ALA A 202 10.84 -9.18 17.14
N GLU A 203 11.33 -8.40 18.10
CA GLU A 203 12.43 -8.81 19.00
C GLU A 203 12.12 -10.11 19.73
N VAL A 204 10.89 -10.26 20.23
CA VAL A 204 10.47 -11.49 20.94
C VAL A 204 10.47 -12.69 19.98
N ILE A 205 9.95 -12.51 18.75
CA ILE A 205 9.90 -13.56 17.74
C ILE A 205 11.33 -13.96 17.32
N ILE A 206 12.16 -12.99 16.97
CA ILE A 206 13.54 -13.22 16.50
C ILE A 206 14.36 -13.93 17.58
N LYS A 207 14.21 -13.52 18.85
CA LYS A 207 14.91 -14.17 19.97
C LYS A 207 14.50 -15.64 20.13
N LYS A 208 13.22 -15.97 19.88
CA LYS A 208 12.71 -17.34 20.00
C LYS A 208 13.05 -18.20 18.78
N TYR A 209 13.09 -17.57 17.59
CA TYR A 209 13.34 -18.23 16.30
C TYR A 209 14.54 -17.63 15.58
N PRO A 210 15.79 -17.92 16.02
CA PRO A 210 16.99 -17.36 15.42
C PRO A 210 17.24 -17.85 13.99
N ASN A 211 16.59 -18.93 13.58
CA ASN A 211 16.65 -19.50 12.24
C ASN A 211 15.70 -18.81 11.23
N ILE A 212 15.34 -17.55 11.46
CA ILE A 212 14.64 -16.73 10.48
C ILE A 212 15.65 -16.24 9.41
N ARG A 213 15.25 -16.39 8.12
CA ARG A 213 16.01 -15.91 6.96
C ARG A 213 15.07 -15.18 6.02
N ALA A 214 15.04 -13.85 6.14
CA ALA A 214 14.03 -13.03 5.46
C ALA A 214 14.44 -12.68 4.02
N ILE A 215 13.45 -12.63 3.13
CA ILE A 215 13.60 -12.13 1.75
C ILE A 215 12.74 -10.88 1.61
N GLY A 216 13.39 -9.74 1.44
CA GLY A 216 12.75 -8.45 1.22
C GLY A 216 12.71 -8.11 -0.26
N ILE A 217 11.60 -7.49 -0.70
CA ILE A 217 11.41 -7.07 -2.08
C ILE A 217 11.11 -5.57 -2.07
N ILE A 218 11.83 -4.81 -2.88
CA ILE A 218 11.58 -3.40 -3.13
C ILE A 218 11.08 -3.28 -4.56
N GLU A 219 9.99 -2.54 -4.75
CA GLU A 219 9.45 -2.22 -6.06
C GLU A 219 9.72 -0.75 -6.41
N ASN A 220 9.87 -0.49 -7.71
CA ASN A 220 9.99 0.87 -8.23
C ASN A 220 8.60 1.57 -8.32
N ALA A 221 8.59 2.81 -8.82
CA ALA A 221 7.37 3.62 -9.01
C ALA A 221 6.32 2.96 -9.92
N PHE A 222 6.68 1.98 -10.72
CA PHE A 222 5.82 1.25 -11.64
C PHE A 222 5.44 -0.13 -11.13
N HIS A 223 5.63 -0.37 -9.82
CA HIS A 223 5.37 -1.68 -9.19
C HIS A 223 6.14 -2.85 -9.84
N GLN A 224 7.33 -2.58 -10.37
CA GLN A 224 8.22 -3.61 -10.89
C GLN A 224 9.28 -3.94 -9.84
N THR A 225 9.70 -5.20 -9.77
CA THR A 225 10.77 -5.64 -8.87
C THR A 225 12.05 -4.86 -9.15
N TYR A 226 12.45 -4.00 -8.22
CA TYR A 226 13.65 -3.17 -8.31
C TYR A 226 14.84 -3.81 -7.61
N LYS A 227 14.62 -4.37 -6.42
CA LYS A 227 15.66 -4.99 -5.60
C LYS A 227 15.10 -6.16 -4.79
N ILE A 228 15.90 -7.21 -4.65
CA ILE A 228 15.66 -8.33 -3.73
C ILE A 228 16.79 -8.36 -2.74
N VAL A 229 16.48 -8.54 -1.46
CA VAL A 229 17.46 -8.62 -0.37
C VAL A 229 17.24 -9.87 0.47
N ALA A 230 18.33 -10.47 0.93
CA ALA A 230 18.32 -11.61 1.82
C ALA A 230 18.90 -11.19 3.17
N VAL A 231 18.13 -11.33 4.25
CA VAL A 231 18.47 -10.73 5.56
C VAL A 231 18.36 -11.78 6.68
N PRO A 232 19.44 -12.11 7.40
CA PRO A 232 19.39 -12.95 8.59
C PRO A 232 18.61 -12.29 9.73
N ALA A 233 18.08 -13.08 10.65
CA ALA A 233 17.23 -12.63 11.75
C ALA A 233 17.80 -11.45 12.54
N ASP A 234 19.07 -11.54 12.93
CA ASP A 234 19.80 -10.55 13.74
C ASP A 234 20.12 -9.25 13.00
N CYS A 235 20.05 -9.26 11.67
CA CYS A 235 20.33 -8.10 10.84
C CYS A 235 19.05 -7.31 10.47
N ILE A 236 17.85 -7.89 10.61
CA ILE A 236 16.61 -7.28 10.13
C ILE A 236 16.40 -5.88 10.74
N ALA A 237 16.58 -5.74 12.06
CA ALA A 237 16.36 -4.47 12.76
C ALA A 237 17.27 -3.33 12.29
N ASN A 238 18.48 -3.66 11.81
CA ASN A 238 19.48 -2.69 11.39
C ASN A 238 19.43 -2.40 9.88
N GLU A 239 19.08 -3.40 9.06
CA GLU A 239 19.12 -3.28 7.60
C GLU A 239 17.78 -2.81 7.03
N GLU A 240 16.64 -3.26 7.57
CA GLU A 240 15.31 -2.89 7.03
C GLU A 240 15.07 -1.39 6.97
N PRO A 241 15.49 -0.54 7.94
CA PRO A 241 15.34 0.91 7.83
C PRO A 241 16.01 1.51 6.58
N GLN A 242 17.16 1.00 6.18
CA GLN A 242 17.88 1.48 4.99
C GLN A 242 17.14 1.08 3.70
N TYR A 243 16.62 -0.14 3.66
CA TYR A 243 15.80 -0.61 2.55
C TYR A 243 14.46 0.15 2.47
N LEU A 244 13.89 0.54 3.60
CA LEU A 244 12.69 1.37 3.65
C LEU A 244 12.94 2.77 3.08
N GLU A 245 14.07 3.40 3.41
CA GLU A 245 14.43 4.72 2.83
C GLU A 245 14.70 4.62 1.32
N GLU A 246 15.34 3.54 0.87
CA GLU A 246 15.50 3.27 -0.56
C GLU A 246 14.12 3.12 -1.24
N ALA A 247 13.22 2.31 -0.68
CA ALA A 247 11.85 2.17 -1.18
C ALA A 247 11.09 3.50 -1.20
N ARG A 248 11.27 4.35 -0.18
CA ARG A 248 10.67 5.68 -0.09
C ARG A 248 11.16 6.61 -1.20
N SER A 249 12.44 6.51 -1.55
CA SER A 249 13.04 7.31 -2.63
C SER A 249 12.53 6.94 -4.03
N LEU A 250 12.08 5.68 -4.18
CA LEU A 250 11.56 5.16 -5.45
C LEU A 250 10.08 5.46 -5.67
N MET A 251 9.35 5.86 -4.61
CA MET A 251 7.92 6.12 -4.75
C MET A 251 7.64 7.29 -5.69
N ILE A 252 6.68 7.08 -6.59
CA ILE A 252 6.10 8.19 -7.34
C ILE A 252 5.34 9.10 -6.37
N LYS A 253 5.46 10.41 -6.58
CA LYS A 253 4.77 11.44 -5.79
C LYS A 253 4.20 12.48 -6.74
N ILE A 254 3.22 13.25 -6.29
CA ILE A 254 2.85 14.49 -6.95
C ILE A 254 4.06 15.42 -6.87
N PRO A 255 4.67 15.80 -8.01
CA PRO A 255 6.00 16.40 -8.04
C PRO A 255 6.04 17.89 -7.66
N PHE A 256 4.89 18.49 -7.42
CA PHE A 256 4.77 19.91 -7.05
C PHE A 256 4.98 20.13 -5.57
N GLU A 257 5.67 21.23 -5.23
CA GLU A 257 5.93 21.60 -3.84
C GLU A 257 4.64 21.92 -3.08
N LYS A 258 3.73 22.64 -3.73
CA LYS A 258 2.44 23.03 -3.19
C LYS A 258 1.36 22.94 -4.26
N VAL A 259 0.24 22.32 -3.94
CA VAL A 259 -1.01 22.37 -4.71
C VAL A 259 -2.15 22.79 -3.80
N ASP A 260 -3.18 23.43 -4.36
CA ASP A 260 -4.36 23.81 -3.57
C ASP A 260 -5.36 22.67 -3.55
N ILE A 261 -5.52 21.96 -4.67
CA ILE A 261 -6.51 20.89 -4.81
C ILE A 261 -5.89 19.67 -5.49
N ILE A 262 -6.25 18.49 -4.99
CA ILE A 262 -6.04 17.23 -5.72
C ILE A 262 -7.41 16.67 -6.12
N PHE A 263 -7.62 16.48 -7.41
CA PHE A 263 -8.72 15.69 -7.94
C PHE A 263 -8.27 14.26 -8.17
N ILE A 264 -9.08 13.29 -7.76
CA ILE A 264 -8.81 11.85 -7.90
C ILE A 264 -10.01 11.21 -8.57
N ASP A 265 -9.83 10.63 -9.77
CA ASP A 265 -10.92 10.00 -10.49
C ASP A 265 -11.53 8.83 -9.71
N GLU A 266 -10.68 8.01 -9.09
CA GLU A 266 -11.12 6.82 -8.38
C GLU A 266 -10.17 6.44 -7.23
N ILE A 267 -10.73 5.95 -6.15
CA ILE A 267 -10.01 5.27 -5.08
C ILE A 267 -10.40 3.80 -5.03
N GLY A 268 -9.61 2.97 -4.36
CA GLY A 268 -9.95 1.55 -4.22
C GLY A 268 -8.98 0.76 -3.36
N LYS A 269 -9.46 -0.36 -2.82
CA LYS A 269 -8.64 -1.32 -2.05
C LYS A 269 -7.60 -2.02 -2.92
N ASP A 270 -7.87 -2.16 -4.20
CA ASP A 270 -6.95 -2.63 -5.23
C ASP A 270 -5.84 -1.60 -5.54
N ILE A 271 -6.11 -0.31 -5.34
CA ILE A 271 -5.14 0.77 -5.49
C ILE A 271 -4.25 0.89 -4.25
N SER A 272 -4.87 1.00 -3.07
CA SER A 272 -4.17 1.15 -1.80
C SER A 272 -5.01 0.64 -0.62
N GLY A 273 -4.36 0.14 0.42
CA GLY A 273 -5.06 -0.21 1.66
C GLY A 273 -5.85 0.95 2.28
N ALA A 274 -5.46 2.19 1.99
CA ALA A 274 -6.11 3.45 2.38
C ALA A 274 -6.93 4.06 1.23
N GLY A 275 -7.38 3.28 0.26
CA GLY A 275 -8.14 3.73 -0.91
C GLY A 275 -7.29 4.46 -1.94
N ALA A 276 -6.62 5.53 -1.54
CA ALA A 276 -5.52 6.19 -2.23
C ALA A 276 -4.26 6.10 -1.36
N ASP A 277 -3.07 6.03 -1.96
CA ASP A 277 -1.82 6.02 -1.18
C ASP A 277 -1.58 7.39 -0.55
N THR A 278 -1.61 7.44 0.77
CA THR A 278 -1.45 8.66 1.56
C THR A 278 -0.08 9.32 1.33
N ASN A 279 0.96 8.51 1.00
CA ASN A 279 2.28 9.03 0.67
C ASN A 279 2.30 9.82 -0.66
N VAL A 280 1.37 9.52 -1.56
CA VAL A 280 1.21 10.24 -2.84
C VAL A 280 0.38 11.49 -2.66
N ILE A 281 -0.76 11.40 -1.97
CA ILE A 281 -1.69 12.54 -1.80
C ILE A 281 -1.28 13.50 -0.69
N GLY A 282 -0.28 13.13 0.13
CA GLY A 282 0.24 13.99 1.20
C GLY A 282 -0.71 14.21 2.37
N ARG A 283 -1.64 13.29 2.63
CA ARG A 283 -2.63 13.43 3.70
C ARG A 283 -3.05 12.09 4.30
N SER A 284 -3.17 12.06 5.62
CA SER A 284 -3.82 10.97 6.37
C SER A 284 -4.60 11.54 7.55
N PRO A 285 -5.80 11.03 7.87
CA PRO A 285 -6.55 11.45 9.05
C PRO A 285 -5.86 11.09 10.38
N LEU A 286 -4.84 10.21 10.35
CA LEU A 286 -4.00 9.85 11.50
C LEU A 286 -2.79 10.75 11.65
N MET A 287 -2.07 10.99 10.54
CA MET A 287 -0.75 11.61 10.54
C MET A 287 -0.78 13.10 10.16
N GLY A 288 -1.94 13.62 9.74
CA GLY A 288 -2.04 15.00 9.27
C GLY A 288 -1.71 15.18 7.79
N ARG A 289 -1.02 16.27 7.45
CA ARG A 289 -0.71 16.68 6.07
C ARG A 289 0.79 16.86 5.88
N TRP A 290 1.27 16.51 4.70
CA TRP A 290 2.64 16.75 4.23
C TRP A 290 2.65 17.01 2.72
N LYS A 291 3.80 17.15 2.09
CA LYS A 291 3.87 17.39 0.63
C LYS A 291 3.06 16.36 -0.16
N PRO A 292 2.25 16.82 -1.14
CA PRO A 292 2.12 18.18 -1.69
C PRO A 292 1.24 19.14 -0.88
N ASN A 293 0.80 18.78 0.30
CA ASN A 293 0.06 19.60 1.28
C ASN A 293 -1.18 20.28 0.69
N ALA A 294 -1.96 19.55 -0.08
CA ALA A 294 -3.18 20.06 -0.68
C ALA A 294 -4.20 20.51 0.38
N ASP A 295 -4.79 21.68 0.17
CA ASP A 295 -5.85 22.18 1.06
C ASP A 295 -7.12 21.36 0.93
N THR A 296 -7.46 20.92 -0.30
CA THR A 296 -8.67 20.17 -0.62
C THR A 296 -8.37 18.94 -1.45
N ILE A 297 -9.05 17.84 -1.16
CA ILE A 297 -9.03 16.61 -1.97
C ILE A 297 -10.47 16.26 -2.36
N ALA A 298 -10.74 16.11 -3.66
CA ALA A 298 -12.01 15.61 -4.16
C ALA A 298 -11.83 14.26 -4.83
N VAL A 299 -12.69 13.30 -4.48
CA VAL A 299 -12.68 11.93 -5.01
C VAL A 299 -13.98 11.68 -5.75
N PHE A 300 -13.91 11.25 -7.02
CA PHE A 300 -15.07 11.17 -7.88
C PHE A 300 -15.69 9.77 -7.98
N ASP A 301 -14.92 8.70 -7.80
CA ASP A 301 -15.46 7.35 -7.95
C ASP A 301 -14.71 6.33 -7.06
N LEU A 302 -15.28 5.12 -6.99
CA LEU A 302 -14.72 3.93 -6.37
C LEU A 302 -14.51 2.86 -7.46
N THR A 303 -13.36 2.15 -7.42
CA THR A 303 -13.12 1.04 -8.34
C THR A 303 -14.11 -0.11 -8.10
N GLU A 304 -14.50 -0.80 -9.16
CA GLU A 304 -15.37 -1.99 -9.07
C GLU A 304 -14.68 -3.12 -8.27
N ALA A 305 -13.36 -3.25 -8.42
CA ALA A 305 -12.55 -4.24 -7.69
C ALA A 305 -12.53 -4.02 -6.16
N SER A 306 -12.98 -2.87 -5.68
CA SER A 306 -13.16 -2.60 -4.25
C SER A 306 -14.44 -3.21 -3.67
N HIS A 307 -15.35 -3.70 -4.50
CA HIS A 307 -16.64 -4.30 -4.08
C HIS A 307 -17.38 -3.43 -3.05
N GLY A 308 -17.39 -2.11 -3.25
CA GLY A 308 -18.07 -1.17 -2.35
C GLY A 308 -17.29 -0.80 -1.08
N ASN A 309 -16.06 -1.27 -0.91
CA ASN A 309 -15.21 -0.91 0.23
C ASN A 309 -14.60 0.47 0.03
N VAL A 310 -15.14 1.48 0.71
CA VAL A 310 -14.72 2.89 0.61
C VAL A 310 -13.64 3.28 1.65
N THR A 311 -12.95 2.33 2.26
CA THR A 311 -11.88 2.64 3.23
C THR A 311 -10.86 3.60 2.61
N GLY A 312 -10.65 4.74 3.26
CA GLY A 312 -9.78 5.83 2.82
C GLY A 312 -10.52 7.05 2.29
N ILE A 313 -11.86 6.97 2.10
CA ILE A 313 -12.67 8.13 1.72
C ILE A 313 -12.56 9.27 2.74
N GLY A 314 -12.25 8.98 3.99
CA GLY A 314 -12.01 9.97 5.04
C GLY A 314 -10.78 10.88 4.80
N ASN A 315 -9.99 10.63 3.74
CA ASN A 315 -8.97 11.57 3.26
C ASN A 315 -9.54 12.67 2.37
N ALA A 316 -10.74 12.50 1.81
CA ALA A 316 -11.38 13.46 0.92
C ALA A 316 -12.17 14.52 1.69
N ASP A 317 -12.25 15.71 1.11
CA ASP A 317 -13.09 16.81 1.59
C ASP A 317 -14.41 16.87 0.82
N VAL A 318 -14.45 16.30 -0.40
CA VAL A 318 -15.63 16.27 -1.28
C VAL A 318 -15.67 14.93 -2.04
N THR A 319 -16.86 14.39 -2.24
CA THR A 319 -17.06 13.23 -3.12
C THR A 319 -18.34 13.36 -3.95
N THR A 320 -18.64 12.36 -4.77
CA THR A 320 -19.80 12.31 -5.65
C THR A 320 -20.84 11.29 -5.21
N LYS A 321 -22.06 11.50 -5.68
CA LYS A 321 -23.15 10.52 -5.51
C LYS A 321 -22.80 9.17 -6.14
N ARG A 322 -22.07 9.15 -7.27
CA ARG A 322 -21.62 7.92 -7.93
C ARG A 322 -20.77 7.05 -7.01
N LEU A 323 -19.81 7.62 -6.27
CA LEU A 323 -19.05 6.89 -5.27
C LEU A 323 -19.93 6.44 -4.11
N TYR A 324 -20.76 7.34 -3.60
CA TYR A 324 -21.65 7.07 -2.48
C TYR A 324 -22.61 5.91 -2.76
N ASP A 325 -23.15 5.83 -3.97
CA ASP A 325 -24.10 4.77 -4.37
C ASP A 325 -23.44 3.37 -4.45
N LYS A 326 -22.10 3.32 -4.60
CA LYS A 326 -21.32 2.07 -4.56
C LYS A 326 -20.96 1.62 -3.13
N PHE A 327 -21.13 2.46 -2.12
CA PHE A 327 -20.75 2.17 -0.75
C PHE A 327 -21.48 0.95 -0.18
N ASN A 328 -20.71 -0.01 0.32
CA ASN A 328 -21.21 -1.19 1.01
C ASN A 328 -20.65 -1.24 2.44
N MET A 329 -21.53 -1.22 3.45
CA MET A 329 -21.18 -1.21 4.85
C MET A 329 -20.48 -2.51 5.27
N GLU A 330 -20.99 -3.66 4.82
CA GLU A 330 -20.48 -4.98 5.19
C GLU A 330 -19.06 -5.21 4.68
N ASN A 331 -18.72 -4.63 3.53
CA ASN A 331 -17.37 -4.70 2.97
C ASN A 331 -16.42 -3.63 3.55
N THR A 332 -16.96 -2.52 4.09
CA THR A 332 -16.17 -1.38 4.57
C THR A 332 -15.87 -1.44 6.07
N TYR A 333 -16.89 -1.63 6.90
CA TYR A 333 -16.75 -1.45 8.35
C TYR A 333 -15.89 -2.50 9.05
N PRO A 334 -15.79 -3.76 8.63
CA PRO A 334 -14.87 -4.70 9.23
C PRO A 334 -13.43 -4.20 9.30
N ASN A 335 -13.00 -3.43 8.28
CA ASN A 335 -11.64 -2.85 8.28
C ASN A 335 -11.46 -1.81 9.38
N CYS A 336 -12.40 -0.87 9.54
CA CYS A 336 -12.26 0.17 10.57
C CYS A 336 -12.50 -0.35 11.99
N ILE A 337 -13.29 -1.40 12.16
CA ILE A 337 -13.47 -2.08 13.43
C ILE A 337 -12.18 -2.79 13.84
N THR A 338 -11.58 -3.57 12.94
CA THR A 338 -10.35 -4.34 13.22
C THR A 338 -9.14 -3.46 13.53
N ASN A 339 -9.00 -2.32 12.81
CA ASN A 339 -7.88 -1.39 13.02
C ASN A 339 -8.21 -0.23 13.96
N HIS A 340 -9.38 -0.22 14.59
CA HIS A 340 -9.81 0.82 15.53
C HIS A 340 -9.70 2.24 14.95
N PHE A 341 -9.93 2.40 13.63
CA PHE A 341 -9.74 3.66 12.94
C PHE A 341 -10.97 4.08 12.09
N PRO A 342 -12.04 4.57 12.74
CA PRO A 342 -13.27 4.94 12.04
C PRO A 342 -13.11 6.18 11.12
N LYS A 343 -12.15 7.08 11.39
CA LYS A 343 -11.91 8.26 10.55
C LYS A 343 -11.57 7.91 9.10
N ALA A 344 -11.03 6.72 8.83
CA ALA A 344 -10.73 6.27 7.47
C ALA A 344 -11.97 6.12 6.58
N VAL A 345 -13.16 6.00 7.17
CA VAL A 345 -14.42 5.78 6.48
C VAL A 345 -15.41 6.93 6.66
N ASN A 346 -14.98 8.06 7.21
CA ASN A 346 -15.82 9.25 7.31
C ASN A 346 -16.18 9.76 5.92
N MET A 347 -17.48 9.72 5.59
CA MET A 347 -17.98 10.17 4.31
C MET A 347 -18.00 11.71 4.27
N PRO A 348 -17.29 12.35 3.33
CA PRO A 348 -17.34 13.80 3.13
C PRO A 348 -18.66 14.23 2.47
N PRO A 349 -18.94 15.53 2.33
CA PRO A 349 -20.06 16.04 1.54
C PRO A 349 -20.14 15.40 0.16
N VAL A 350 -21.32 14.89 -0.17
CA VAL A 350 -21.62 14.14 -1.41
C VAL A 350 -22.30 15.06 -2.42
N MET A 351 -21.62 15.36 -3.53
CA MET A 351 -22.17 16.19 -4.60
C MET A 351 -22.88 15.33 -5.66
N PRO A 352 -23.92 15.86 -6.30
CA PRO A 352 -24.71 15.11 -7.31
C PRO A 352 -23.89 14.57 -8.49
N ASN A 353 -22.84 15.28 -8.91
CA ASN A 353 -22.01 14.94 -10.08
C ASN A 353 -20.61 15.56 -9.98
N ASP A 354 -19.74 15.22 -10.95
CA ASP A 354 -18.35 15.65 -10.99
C ASP A 354 -18.22 17.17 -11.08
N LYS A 355 -19.04 17.85 -11.90
CA LYS A 355 -19.00 19.29 -12.08
C LYS A 355 -19.23 20.05 -10.79
N LEU A 356 -20.24 19.63 -10.02
CA LEU A 356 -20.56 20.25 -8.73
C LEU A 356 -19.51 19.89 -7.66
N ALA A 357 -18.97 18.67 -7.69
CA ALA A 357 -17.88 18.30 -6.80
C ALA A 357 -16.61 19.12 -7.06
N MET A 358 -16.22 19.33 -8.33
CA MET A 358 -15.11 20.19 -8.71
C MET A 358 -15.34 21.63 -8.27
N LYS A 359 -16.51 22.19 -8.55
CA LYS A 359 -16.84 23.56 -8.15
C LYS A 359 -16.82 23.73 -6.64
N PHE A 360 -17.38 22.79 -5.87
CA PHE A 360 -17.35 22.88 -4.42
C PHE A 360 -15.93 22.76 -3.86
N ALA A 361 -15.12 21.85 -4.39
CA ALA A 361 -13.70 21.74 -4.00
C ALA A 361 -12.91 23.03 -4.27
N ILE A 362 -13.21 23.74 -5.39
CA ILE A 362 -12.61 25.03 -5.73
C ILE A 362 -13.08 26.12 -4.74
N ASP A 363 -14.35 26.13 -4.39
CA ASP A 363 -14.94 27.09 -3.45
C ASP A 363 -14.32 26.96 -2.04
N LEU A 364 -13.99 25.74 -1.62
CA LEU A 364 -13.32 25.47 -0.35
C LEU A 364 -11.89 26.07 -0.26
N THR A 365 -11.27 26.38 -1.39
CA THR A 365 -9.89 26.90 -1.47
C THR A 365 -9.83 28.42 -1.36
N TYR A 366 -10.38 28.97 -0.30
CA TYR A 366 -10.45 30.42 -0.08
C TYR A 366 -9.08 31.11 0.06
N LYS A 367 -8.00 30.33 0.25
CA LYS A 367 -6.61 30.82 0.30
C LYS A 367 -5.93 30.88 -1.06
N ALA A 368 -6.53 30.29 -2.10
CA ALA A 368 -5.99 30.36 -3.45
C ALA A 368 -5.98 31.82 -3.96
N ASN A 369 -4.95 32.16 -4.73
CA ASN A 369 -4.89 33.46 -5.36
C ASN A 369 -6.05 33.63 -6.36
N LYS A 370 -6.97 34.55 -6.07
CA LYS A 370 -8.17 34.74 -6.89
C LYS A 370 -7.87 35.26 -8.32
N GLU A 371 -6.73 35.89 -8.52
CA GLU A 371 -6.32 36.42 -9.84
C GLU A 371 -5.69 35.31 -10.72
N ILE A 372 -4.91 34.45 -10.09
CA ILE A 372 -4.17 33.34 -10.79
C ILE A 372 -5.01 32.09 -10.87
N GLY A 373 -5.97 31.91 -9.96
CA GLY A 373 -6.78 30.71 -9.80
C GLY A 373 -6.07 29.61 -8.97
N PRO A 374 -6.81 28.53 -8.63
CA PRO A 374 -6.28 27.45 -7.81
C PRO A 374 -5.27 26.60 -8.57
N ARG A 375 -4.25 26.13 -7.87
CA ARG A 375 -3.24 25.18 -8.34
C ARG A 375 -3.79 23.76 -8.17
N ILE A 376 -4.24 23.13 -9.23
CA ILE A 376 -4.92 21.84 -9.20
C ILE A 376 -4.09 20.80 -9.90
N VAL A 377 -3.94 19.64 -9.25
CA VAL A 377 -3.45 18.40 -9.88
C VAL A 377 -4.60 17.40 -9.91
N TRP A 378 -4.84 16.80 -11.07
CA TRP A 378 -5.90 15.82 -11.26
C TRP A 378 -5.33 14.53 -11.78
N ILE A 379 -5.36 13.50 -10.92
CA ILE A 379 -4.83 12.16 -11.17
C ILE A 379 -5.95 11.16 -11.42
N LYS A 380 -5.67 10.12 -12.19
CA LYS A 380 -6.61 8.99 -12.29
C LYS A 380 -6.73 8.29 -10.93
N ASN A 381 -5.63 7.84 -10.39
CA ASN A 381 -5.49 7.28 -9.04
C ASN A 381 -4.00 7.22 -8.66
N THR A 382 -3.68 6.83 -7.45
CA THR A 382 -2.29 6.85 -6.94
C THR A 382 -1.38 5.73 -7.47
N LEU A 383 -1.89 4.78 -8.25
CA LEU A 383 -1.08 3.81 -9.01
C LEU A 383 -0.76 4.27 -10.43
N LYS A 384 -1.61 5.12 -11.02
CA LYS A 384 -1.50 5.55 -12.42
C LYS A 384 -1.09 7.02 -12.49
N MET A 385 0.16 7.28 -12.17
CA MET A 385 0.76 8.61 -12.10
C MET A 385 1.62 8.98 -13.32
N ASN A 386 1.74 8.09 -14.30
CA ASN A 386 2.47 8.34 -15.55
C ASN A 386 1.79 9.39 -16.45
N GLU A 387 0.51 9.62 -16.25
CA GLU A 387 -0.26 10.68 -16.90
C GLU A 387 -1.20 11.32 -15.88
N PHE A 388 -1.29 12.65 -15.90
CA PHE A 388 -2.24 13.40 -15.07
C PHE A 388 -2.51 14.80 -15.68
N TRP A 389 -3.43 15.54 -15.08
CA TRP A 389 -3.78 16.88 -15.53
C TRP A 389 -3.37 17.90 -14.48
N ILE A 390 -2.98 19.10 -14.95
CA ILE A 390 -2.70 20.26 -14.10
C ILE A 390 -3.40 21.51 -14.65
N THR A 391 -3.64 22.48 -13.79
CA THR A 391 -4.09 23.81 -14.22
C THR A 391 -2.97 24.60 -14.92
N GLU A 392 -3.34 25.55 -15.79
CA GLU A 392 -2.41 26.34 -16.61
C GLU A 392 -1.34 27.05 -15.74
N ASN A 393 -1.68 27.51 -14.56
CA ASN A 393 -0.76 28.20 -13.64
C ASN A 393 0.34 27.29 -13.04
N LEU A 394 0.33 25.99 -13.35
CA LEU A 394 1.38 25.03 -12.99
C LEU A 394 2.33 24.70 -14.16
N ILE A 395 2.09 25.20 -15.36
CA ILE A 395 2.86 24.84 -16.57
C ILE A 395 4.35 25.21 -16.43
N ASP A 396 4.66 26.40 -15.97
CA ASP A 396 6.06 26.87 -15.85
C ASP A 396 6.83 26.02 -14.81
N GLU A 397 6.20 25.70 -13.69
CA GLU A 397 6.78 24.81 -12.69
C GLU A 397 6.94 23.38 -13.25
N ALA A 398 5.93 22.87 -13.95
CA ALA A 398 6.01 21.55 -14.57
C ALA A 398 7.17 21.45 -15.58
N ASN A 399 7.40 22.48 -16.38
CA ASN A 399 8.50 22.53 -17.34
C ASN A 399 9.89 22.56 -16.68
N SER A 400 9.98 22.94 -15.41
CA SER A 400 11.22 22.95 -14.64
C SER A 400 11.53 21.64 -13.91
N ILE A 401 10.55 20.72 -13.83
CA ILE A 401 10.67 19.44 -13.12
C ILE A 401 11.10 18.33 -14.10
N GLU A 402 12.20 17.65 -13.78
CA GLU A 402 12.69 16.53 -14.60
C GLU A 402 11.64 15.42 -14.73
N GLY A 403 11.45 14.94 -15.93
CA GLY A 403 10.51 13.86 -16.23
C GLY A 403 9.08 14.30 -16.49
N LEU A 404 8.71 15.56 -16.23
CA LEU A 404 7.42 16.11 -16.64
C LEU A 404 7.48 16.66 -18.06
N LYS A 405 6.43 16.40 -18.81
CA LYS A 405 6.24 16.95 -20.15
C LYS A 405 4.79 17.35 -20.35
N VAL A 406 4.55 18.62 -20.67
CA VAL A 406 3.24 19.11 -21.13
C VAL A 406 2.98 18.54 -22.51
N VAL A 407 1.86 17.81 -22.68
CA VAL A 407 1.54 17.08 -23.92
C VAL A 407 0.22 17.50 -24.56
N SER A 408 -0.46 18.51 -24.03
CA SER A 408 -1.66 19.08 -24.64
C SER A 408 -1.69 20.60 -24.47
N GLU A 409 -2.49 21.26 -25.29
CA GLU A 409 -2.91 22.64 -25.05
C GLU A 409 -3.89 22.69 -23.88
N ALA A 410 -4.01 23.89 -23.27
CA ALA A 410 -4.97 24.15 -22.21
C ALA A 410 -6.41 24.12 -22.75
N ARG A 411 -7.26 23.33 -22.12
CA ARG A 411 -8.63 23.14 -22.55
C ARG A 411 -9.62 23.16 -21.39
N ASP A 412 -10.83 23.57 -21.69
CA ASP A 412 -11.96 23.44 -20.75
C ASP A 412 -12.33 21.97 -20.58
N ILE A 413 -12.79 21.63 -19.40
CA ILE A 413 -13.33 20.30 -19.12
C ILE A 413 -14.74 20.18 -19.68
N LEU A 414 -14.96 19.13 -20.44
CA LEU A 414 -16.26 18.81 -21.02
C LEU A 414 -17.09 17.92 -20.08
N PHE A 415 -18.37 18.22 -20.00
CA PHE A 415 -19.30 17.49 -19.15
C PHE A 415 -20.48 16.96 -19.95
N TYR A 416 -20.96 15.78 -19.61
CA TYR A 416 -22.26 15.30 -20.05
C TYR A 416 -23.39 16.17 -19.50
N VAL A 417 -24.61 15.98 -19.99
CA VAL A 417 -25.81 16.74 -19.57
C VAL A 417 -26.08 16.56 -18.06
N ASP A 418 -25.75 15.38 -17.50
CA ASP A 418 -25.88 15.07 -16.08
C ASP A 418 -24.79 15.73 -15.20
N GLY A 419 -23.79 16.38 -15.82
CA GLY A 419 -22.68 17.05 -15.14
C GLY A 419 -21.51 16.16 -14.79
N ASN A 420 -21.47 14.92 -15.26
CA ASN A 420 -20.28 14.07 -15.14
C ASN A 420 -19.25 14.37 -16.24
N VAL A 421 -17.97 14.18 -15.95
CA VAL A 421 -16.87 14.46 -16.88
C VAL A 421 -16.92 13.50 -18.07
N ILE A 422 -16.72 14.06 -19.28
CA ILE A 422 -16.50 13.28 -20.51
C ILE A 422 -15.01 12.88 -20.52
N LYS A 423 -14.74 11.57 -20.33
CA LYS A 423 -13.39 10.99 -20.29
C LYS A 423 -12.81 10.74 -21.68
#